data_76030f662de42aadb957b33d2349e166
#
_entry.id   76030f662de42aadb957b33d2349e166
#
_cell.length_a   1.000
_cell.length_b   1.000
_cell.length_c   1.000
_cell.angle_alpha   90.00
_cell.angle_beta   90.00
_cell.angle_gamma   90.00
#
_symmetry.space_group_name_H-M   'P 1'
#
loop_
_entity.id
_entity.type
_entity.pdbx_description
1 polymer ?
#
loop_
_entity_poly.entity_id
_entity_poly.type
_entity_poly.pdbx_seq_one_letter_code
_entity_poly.pdbx_strand_id
1 'polypeptide(L)'
;MSPSLLNIFDLKEILEKIFIDFFENNKHLFLVDLDVDSFKIDIKIDGDNGVKVSDCVLLSKYIKKHFDTELDDFSLNVSSAGLLSPLITYRQFLKNLKRKLNVTLKEGDDIKGNLIKVSEEDITLEWTAREPKPVGKGKVTVKKNKLIAFDEIKKAKLVVEFNKI
;
A
#
# COMPACT_ATOMS: atom_id res chain seq x y z
N MET A 1 -0.81 7.05 -37.20
CA MET A 1 0.06 7.94 -36.41
C MET A 1 0.68 7.16 -35.28
N SER A 2 1.95 7.29 -35.11
CA SER A 2 2.66 6.50 -34.10
C SER A 2 2.27 6.94 -32.68
N PRO A 3 2.00 6.01 -31.76
CA PRO A 3 1.77 6.34 -30.36
C PRO A 3 2.98 6.98 -29.69
N SER A 4 4.09 7.07 -30.39
CA SER A 4 5.33 7.65 -29.92
C SER A 4 5.26 9.15 -29.59
N LEU A 5 4.14 9.80 -29.87
CA LEU A 5 3.94 11.22 -29.51
C LEU A 5 3.59 11.39 -28.03
N LEU A 6 3.14 10.32 -27.37
CA LEU A 6 2.94 10.31 -25.92
C LEU A 6 4.19 9.80 -25.25
N ASN A 7 4.97 10.68 -24.65
CA ASN A 7 6.07 10.21 -23.83
C ASN A 7 5.56 9.76 -22.45
N ILE A 8 6.38 9.02 -21.74
CA ILE A 8 6.02 8.46 -20.43
C ILE A 8 5.60 9.54 -19.44
N PHE A 9 6.26 10.69 -19.48
CA PHE A 9 5.97 11.80 -18.58
C PHE A 9 4.55 12.36 -18.81
N ASP A 10 4.22 12.62 -20.07
CA ASP A 10 2.88 13.13 -20.43
C ASP A 10 1.79 12.11 -20.10
N LEU A 11 2.07 10.84 -20.33
CA LEU A 11 1.13 9.76 -20.03
C LEU A 11 0.83 9.66 -18.53
N LYS A 12 1.86 9.77 -17.70
CA LYS A 12 1.67 9.77 -16.25
C LYS A 12 0.81 10.94 -15.80
N GLU A 13 1.04 12.11 -16.36
CA GLU A 13 0.30 13.32 -16.02
C GLU A 13 -1.18 13.19 -16.39
N ILE A 14 -1.47 12.64 -17.56
CA ILE A 14 -2.84 12.40 -18.01
C ILE A 14 -3.52 11.35 -17.12
N LEU A 15 -2.81 10.27 -16.79
CA LEU A 15 -3.32 9.22 -15.91
C LEU A 15 -3.66 9.76 -14.53
N GLU A 16 -2.82 10.63 -13.98
CA GLU A 16 -3.08 11.26 -12.68
C GLU A 16 -4.40 12.03 -12.66
N LYS A 17 -4.69 12.78 -13.73
CA LYS A 17 -5.96 13.49 -13.86
C LYS A 17 -7.14 12.54 -13.96
N ILE A 18 -6.98 11.45 -14.69
CA ILE A 18 -8.01 10.39 -14.79
C ILE A 18 -8.27 9.78 -13.42
N PHE A 19 -7.23 9.52 -12.65
CA PHE A 19 -7.34 8.93 -11.31
C PHE A 19 -8.09 9.86 -10.35
N ILE A 20 -7.81 11.15 -10.39
CA ILE A 20 -8.51 12.12 -9.54
C ILE A 20 -10.01 12.04 -9.78
N ASP A 21 -10.43 12.04 -11.04
CA ASP A 21 -11.84 11.95 -11.41
C ASP A 21 -12.44 10.59 -11.03
N PHE A 22 -11.75 9.51 -11.37
CA PHE A 22 -12.23 8.15 -11.06
C PHE A 22 -12.42 7.93 -9.57
N PHE A 23 -11.43 8.29 -8.76
CA PHE A 23 -11.47 8.05 -7.32
C PHE A 23 -12.41 9.00 -6.58
N GLU A 24 -12.75 10.15 -7.15
CA GLU A 24 -13.81 11.00 -6.62
C GLU A 24 -15.18 10.32 -6.68
N ASN A 25 -15.40 9.52 -7.73
CA ASN A 25 -16.63 8.75 -7.91
C ASN A 25 -16.57 7.36 -7.29
N ASN A 26 -15.43 6.96 -6.78
CA ASN A 26 -15.20 5.65 -6.14
C ASN A 26 -14.33 5.86 -4.91
N LYS A 27 -14.84 6.60 -3.94
CA LYS A 27 -14.06 7.10 -2.79
C LYS A 27 -13.51 6.00 -1.87
N HIS A 28 -14.08 4.81 -1.94
CA HIS A 28 -13.59 3.66 -1.17
C HIS A 28 -12.33 3.04 -1.78
N LEU A 29 -12.02 3.39 -3.01
CA LEU A 29 -10.82 2.91 -3.73
C LEU A 29 -9.75 3.99 -3.76
N PHE A 30 -8.50 3.56 -3.86
CA PHE A 30 -7.38 4.48 -3.98
C PHE A 30 -6.21 3.84 -4.73
N LEU A 31 -5.37 4.70 -5.30
CA LEU A 31 -4.17 4.27 -6.00
C LEU A 31 -3.08 3.87 -5.01
N VAL A 32 -2.45 2.74 -5.24
CA VAL A 32 -1.30 2.28 -4.46
C VAL A 32 -0.01 2.54 -5.22
N ASP A 33 0.02 2.17 -6.50
CA ASP A 33 1.23 2.33 -7.30
C ASP A 33 0.88 2.45 -8.77
N LEU A 34 1.67 3.23 -9.48
CA LEU A 34 1.59 3.41 -10.93
C LEU A 34 2.99 3.24 -11.50
N ASP A 35 3.15 2.23 -12.35
CA ASP A 35 4.40 2.01 -13.07
C ASP A 35 4.13 2.07 -14.56
N VAL A 36 4.83 2.96 -15.25
CA VAL A 36 4.73 3.13 -16.70
C VAL A 36 6.09 2.88 -17.32
N ASP A 37 6.17 1.86 -18.11
CA ASP A 37 7.35 1.51 -18.90
C ASP A 37 7.03 1.76 -20.38
N SER A 38 7.97 1.48 -21.28
CA SER A 38 7.87 1.79 -22.71
C SER A 38 6.57 1.36 -23.37
N PHE A 39 6.03 0.18 -23.01
CA PHE A 39 4.79 -0.34 -23.58
C PHE A 39 3.88 -0.96 -22.54
N LYS A 40 4.11 -0.67 -21.28
CA LYS A 40 3.40 -1.33 -20.19
C LYS A 40 2.97 -0.32 -19.13
N ILE A 41 1.71 -0.40 -18.77
CA ILE A 41 1.13 0.41 -17.70
C ILE A 41 0.62 -0.55 -16.64
N ASP A 42 1.25 -0.56 -15.47
CA ASP A 42 0.84 -1.35 -14.32
C ASP A 42 0.28 -0.45 -13.25
N ILE A 43 -0.96 -0.70 -12.88
CA ILE A 43 -1.67 0.08 -11.87
C ILE A 43 -2.08 -0.86 -10.74
N LYS A 44 -1.72 -0.49 -9.53
CA LYS A 44 -2.18 -1.19 -8.32
C LYS A 44 -3.11 -0.29 -7.54
N ILE A 45 -4.26 -0.82 -7.21
CA ILE A 45 -5.25 -0.12 -6.39
C ILE A 45 -5.56 -0.93 -5.14
N ASP A 46 -6.09 -0.25 -4.14
CA ASP A 46 -6.59 -0.88 -2.94
C ASP A 46 -7.88 -0.17 -2.52
N GLY A 47 -8.56 -0.71 -1.56
CA GLY A 47 -9.80 -0.13 -1.05
C GLY A 47 -9.86 -0.23 0.46
N ASP A 48 -10.57 0.69 1.07
CA ASP A 48 -10.74 0.72 2.53
C ASP A 48 -11.33 -0.59 3.06
N ASN A 49 -12.16 -1.23 2.27
CA ASN A 49 -12.81 -2.52 2.58
C ASN A 49 -12.44 -3.61 1.57
N GLY A 50 -11.30 -3.46 0.91
CA GLY A 50 -10.85 -4.40 -0.11
C GLY A 50 -11.21 -3.98 -1.53
N VAL A 51 -10.75 -4.75 -2.48
CA VAL A 51 -10.92 -4.50 -3.92
C VAL A 51 -11.52 -5.74 -4.57
N LYS A 52 -12.54 -5.53 -5.39
CA LYS A 52 -13.14 -6.59 -6.20
C LYS A 52 -12.52 -6.59 -7.59
N VAL A 53 -12.54 -7.72 -8.26
CA VAL A 53 -12.09 -7.82 -9.66
C VAL A 53 -12.86 -6.83 -10.53
N SER A 54 -14.16 -6.65 -10.26
CA SER A 54 -15.00 -5.69 -10.98
C SER A 54 -14.50 -4.24 -10.83
N ASP A 55 -13.89 -3.89 -9.71
CA ASP A 55 -13.32 -2.55 -9.51
C ASP A 55 -12.13 -2.33 -10.44
N CYS A 56 -11.28 -3.33 -10.58
CA CYS A 56 -10.12 -3.26 -11.48
C CYS A 56 -10.56 -3.16 -12.94
N VAL A 57 -11.58 -3.93 -13.33
CA VAL A 57 -12.15 -3.87 -14.67
C VAL A 57 -12.77 -2.50 -14.94
N LEU A 58 -13.47 -1.96 -13.98
CA LEU A 58 -14.08 -0.63 -14.09
C LEU A 58 -13.05 0.45 -14.36
N LEU A 59 -11.96 0.46 -13.59
CA LEU A 59 -10.87 1.42 -13.81
C LEU A 59 -10.20 1.23 -15.17
N SER A 60 -9.95 -0.02 -15.57
CA SER A 60 -9.35 -0.33 -16.86
C SER A 60 -10.20 0.23 -18.01
N LYS A 61 -11.51 0.01 -17.96
CA LYS A 61 -12.44 0.54 -18.97
C LYS A 61 -12.49 2.05 -18.95
N TYR A 62 -12.46 2.64 -17.76
CA TYR A 62 -12.49 4.10 -17.62
C TYR A 62 -11.25 4.74 -18.26
N ILE A 63 -10.06 4.15 -18.05
CA ILE A 63 -8.83 4.62 -18.67
C ILE A 63 -8.90 4.50 -20.19
N LYS A 64 -9.28 3.33 -20.69
CA LYS A 64 -9.36 3.09 -22.13
C LYS A 64 -10.33 4.02 -22.84
N LYS A 65 -11.38 4.43 -22.15
CA LYS A 65 -12.37 5.35 -22.70
C LYS A 65 -11.81 6.75 -22.95
N HIS A 66 -10.80 7.15 -22.18
CA HIS A 66 -10.16 8.47 -22.32
C HIS A 66 -9.09 8.50 -23.41
N PHE A 67 -8.70 7.35 -23.89
CA PHE A 67 -7.70 7.22 -24.96
C PHE A 67 -8.33 6.45 -26.11
N ASP A 68 -8.36 7.04 -27.30
CA ASP A 68 -8.87 6.33 -28.49
C ASP A 68 -7.97 5.14 -28.83
N THR A 69 -7.05 5.34 -29.78
CA THR A 69 -6.11 4.31 -30.21
C THR A 69 -4.72 4.50 -29.61
N GLU A 70 -4.54 5.53 -28.81
CA GLU A 70 -3.23 5.94 -28.29
C GLU A 70 -2.61 4.89 -27.36
N LEU A 71 -3.44 4.08 -26.70
CA LEU A 71 -2.97 3.02 -25.81
C LEU A 71 -3.00 1.63 -26.45
N ASP A 72 -3.31 1.51 -27.75
CA ASP A 72 -3.42 0.19 -28.38
C ASP A 72 -2.11 -0.60 -28.33
N ASP A 73 -0.98 0.08 -28.35
CA ASP A 73 0.34 -0.55 -28.26
C ASP A 73 0.79 -0.79 -26.81
N PHE A 74 0.04 -0.32 -25.84
CA PHE A 74 0.36 -0.49 -24.43
C PHE A 74 -0.38 -1.68 -23.85
N SER A 75 0.31 -2.41 -22.98
CA SER A 75 -0.32 -3.41 -22.14
C SER A 75 -0.79 -2.71 -20.85
N LEU A 76 -2.09 -2.60 -20.68
CA LEU A 76 -2.69 -2.02 -19.47
C LEU A 76 -3.09 -3.11 -18.50
N ASN A 77 -2.51 -3.07 -17.31
CA ASN A 77 -2.82 -4.01 -16.26
C ASN A 77 -3.24 -3.28 -14.98
N VAL A 78 -4.46 -3.54 -14.53
CA VAL A 78 -5.00 -3.00 -13.29
C VAL A 78 -5.20 -4.17 -12.33
N SER A 79 -4.56 -4.11 -11.19
CA SER A 79 -4.64 -5.18 -10.19
C SER A 79 -4.80 -4.61 -8.78
N SER A 80 -5.25 -5.46 -7.88
CA SER A 80 -5.33 -5.09 -6.46
C SER A 80 -3.98 -5.33 -5.78
N ALA A 81 -3.69 -4.54 -4.75
CA ALA A 81 -2.57 -4.80 -3.86
C ALA A 81 -2.85 -6.09 -3.10
N GLY A 82 -1.92 -7.04 -3.16
CA GLY A 82 -2.06 -8.33 -2.49
C GLY A 82 -1.89 -8.22 -0.98
N LEU A 83 -2.49 -9.17 -0.26
CA LEU A 83 -2.38 -9.24 1.19
C LEU A 83 -0.93 -9.33 1.67
N LEU A 84 -0.09 -10.02 0.90
CA LEU A 84 1.33 -10.21 1.23
C LEU A 84 2.23 -9.12 0.64
N SER A 85 1.66 -8.20 -0.11
CA SER A 85 2.42 -7.08 -0.68
C SER A 85 2.75 -6.05 0.39
N PRO A 86 3.88 -5.33 0.25
CA PRO A 86 4.21 -4.26 1.20
C PRO A 86 3.14 -3.18 1.23
N LEU A 87 2.92 -2.61 2.41
CA LEU A 87 2.06 -1.44 2.57
C LEU A 87 2.84 -0.20 2.12
N ILE A 88 2.24 0.60 1.24
CA ILE A 88 2.91 1.75 0.65
C ILE A 88 2.23 3.06 1.06
N THR A 89 0.89 3.09 1.06
CA THR A 89 0.15 4.33 1.26
C THR A 89 -0.38 4.47 2.68
N TYR A 90 -0.56 5.73 3.09
CA TYR A 90 -1.18 6.07 4.37
C TYR A 90 -2.52 5.35 4.58
N ARG A 91 -3.37 5.31 3.54
CA ARG A 91 -4.67 4.65 3.64
C ARG A 91 -4.55 3.14 3.87
N GLN A 92 -3.52 2.51 3.34
CA GLN A 92 -3.26 1.09 3.61
C GLN A 92 -2.90 0.85 5.08
N PHE A 93 -2.12 1.75 5.67
CA PHE A 93 -1.84 1.66 7.10
C PHE A 93 -3.10 1.91 7.92
N LEU A 94 -3.90 2.90 7.57
CA LEU A 94 -5.16 3.19 8.28
C LEU A 94 -6.10 1.99 8.31
N LYS A 95 -6.29 1.33 7.18
CA LYS A 95 -7.19 0.16 7.12
C LYS A 95 -6.67 -1.03 7.91
N ASN A 96 -5.39 -1.03 8.25
CA ASN A 96 -4.75 -2.13 8.97
C ASN A 96 -4.47 -1.80 10.43
N LEU A 97 -5.13 -0.79 10.97
CA LEU A 97 -5.08 -0.51 12.41
C LEU A 97 -5.48 -1.74 13.22
N LYS A 98 -4.78 -1.98 14.32
CA LYS A 98 -4.94 -3.12 15.24
C LYS A 98 -4.40 -4.45 14.69
N ARG A 99 -3.87 -4.46 13.49
CA ARG A 99 -3.24 -5.65 12.92
C ARG A 99 -1.75 -5.66 13.21
N LYS A 100 -1.17 -6.84 13.17
CA LYS A 100 0.25 -7.02 13.40
C LYS A 100 1.03 -6.78 12.12
N LEU A 101 2.05 -5.94 12.21
CA LEU A 101 2.94 -5.63 11.10
C LEU A 101 4.36 -6.07 11.40
N ASN A 102 5.11 -6.35 10.35
CA ASN A 102 6.55 -6.44 10.37
C ASN A 102 7.11 -5.27 9.59
N VAL A 103 7.79 -4.36 10.28
CA VAL A 103 8.35 -3.15 9.67
C VAL A 103 9.86 -3.26 9.64
N THR A 104 10.43 -3.16 8.45
CA THR A 104 11.88 -3.12 8.26
C THR A 104 12.29 -1.65 8.12
N LEU A 105 13.18 -1.20 8.98
CA LEU A 105 13.69 0.16 8.95
C LEU A 105 14.82 0.28 7.92
N LYS A 106 15.02 1.48 7.41
CA LYS A 106 16.11 1.76 6.47
C LYS A 106 17.48 1.47 7.08
N GLU A 107 17.61 1.59 8.38
CA GLU A 107 18.84 1.23 9.11
C GLU A 107 19.04 -0.28 9.24
N GLY A 108 18.04 -1.10 8.90
CA GLY A 108 18.15 -2.55 8.84
C GLY A 108 17.41 -3.35 9.89
N ASP A 109 16.95 -2.71 10.96
CA ASP A 109 16.22 -3.41 12.02
C ASP A 109 14.80 -3.78 11.61
N ASP A 110 14.34 -4.94 12.07
CA ASP A 110 12.95 -5.38 11.91
C ASP A 110 12.21 -5.23 13.23
N ILE A 111 11.01 -4.65 13.16
CA ILE A 111 10.15 -4.49 14.32
C ILE A 111 8.80 -5.12 14.02
N LYS A 112 8.41 -6.09 14.84
CA LYS A 112 7.08 -6.70 14.76
C LYS A 112 6.21 -6.17 15.89
N GLY A 113 5.01 -5.72 15.55
CA GLY A 113 4.09 -5.22 16.55
C GLY A 113 2.74 -4.91 15.97
N ASN A 114 1.80 -4.67 16.88
CA ASN A 114 0.46 -4.26 16.50
C ASN A 114 0.45 -2.78 16.15
N LEU A 115 -0.18 -2.45 15.05
CA LEU A 115 -0.34 -1.07 14.61
C LEU A 115 -1.43 -0.42 15.47
N ILE A 116 -1.05 0.46 16.38
CA ILE A 116 -2.00 1.06 17.31
C ILE A 116 -2.35 2.51 16.95
N LYS A 117 -1.52 3.16 16.15
CA LYS A 117 -1.75 4.55 15.77
C LYS A 117 -1.13 4.82 14.40
N VAL A 118 -1.85 5.59 13.59
CA VAL A 118 -1.39 6.03 12.27
C VAL A 118 -1.66 7.52 12.14
N SER A 119 -0.65 8.28 11.75
CA SER A 119 -0.80 9.68 11.36
C SER A 119 -0.28 9.86 9.94
N GLU A 120 -0.40 11.05 9.38
CA GLU A 120 0.13 11.33 8.04
C GLU A 120 1.66 11.26 7.99
N GLU A 121 2.33 11.36 9.13
CA GLU A 121 3.79 11.40 9.20
C GLU A 121 4.42 10.14 9.76
N ASP A 122 3.70 9.41 10.61
CA ASP A 122 4.28 8.29 11.33
C ASP A 122 3.25 7.24 11.75
N ILE A 123 3.78 6.13 12.24
CA ILE A 123 3.00 5.05 12.82
C ILE A 123 3.54 4.71 14.19
N THR A 124 2.71 4.09 15.03
CA THR A 124 3.13 3.55 16.32
C THR A 124 2.84 2.06 16.35
N LEU A 125 3.88 1.28 16.62
CA LEU A 125 3.76 -0.17 16.84
C LEU A 125 3.87 -0.47 18.33
N GLU A 126 3.10 -1.46 18.78
CA GLU A 126 3.11 -1.93 20.15
C GLU A 126 3.32 -3.44 20.18
N TRP A 127 4.18 -3.89 21.09
CA TRP A 127 4.42 -5.32 21.29
C TRP A 127 4.72 -5.59 22.76
N THR A 128 4.76 -6.87 23.11
CA THR A 128 5.12 -7.28 24.45
C THR A 128 6.47 -7.99 24.44
N ALA A 129 7.24 -7.81 25.50
CA ALA A 129 8.51 -8.48 25.68
C ALA A 129 8.61 -9.02 27.10
N ARG A 130 9.32 -10.13 27.24
CA ARG A 130 9.61 -10.70 28.56
C ARG A 130 10.94 -10.14 29.01
N GLU A 131 10.94 -9.48 30.18
CA GLU A 131 12.13 -8.85 30.75
C GLU A 131 12.31 -9.29 32.20
N PRO A 132 13.57 -9.26 32.71
CA PRO A 132 13.80 -9.57 34.12
C PRO A 132 13.00 -8.59 34.99
N LYS A 133 12.49 -9.11 36.10
CA LYS A 133 11.83 -8.26 37.09
C LYS A 133 12.79 -7.23 37.63
N PRO A 134 12.36 -5.99 37.92
CA PRO A 134 13.23 -4.99 38.56
C PRO A 134 13.71 -5.43 39.94
N VAL A 135 12.90 -6.21 40.63
CA VAL A 135 13.22 -6.75 41.96
C VAL A 135 12.84 -8.22 41.98
N GLY A 136 13.76 -9.05 42.47
CA GLY A 136 13.53 -10.50 42.62
C GLY A 136 13.90 -11.30 41.38
N LYS A 137 13.55 -12.58 41.41
CA LYS A 137 13.83 -13.54 40.34
C LYS A 137 12.65 -13.63 39.39
N GLY A 138 12.94 -14.08 38.17
CA GLY A 138 11.95 -14.32 37.15
C GLY A 138 11.80 -13.19 36.18
N LYS A 139 10.84 -13.34 35.25
CA LYS A 139 10.59 -12.38 34.19
C LYS A 139 9.15 -11.84 34.26
N VAL A 140 8.95 -10.65 33.77
CA VAL A 140 7.67 -9.99 33.71
C VAL A 140 7.40 -9.59 32.24
N THR A 141 6.14 -9.61 31.84
CA THR A 141 5.73 -9.15 30.52
C THR A 141 5.64 -7.63 30.55
N VAL A 142 6.37 -6.99 29.66
CA VAL A 142 6.41 -5.52 29.53
C VAL A 142 5.84 -5.12 28.17
N LYS A 143 4.99 -4.11 28.18
CA LYS A 143 4.45 -3.51 26.97
C LYS A 143 5.45 -2.50 26.44
N LYS A 144 5.81 -2.62 25.17
CA LYS A 144 6.70 -1.69 24.49
C LYS A 144 6.03 -1.08 23.28
N ASN A 145 6.40 0.14 22.94
CA ASN A 145 5.93 0.77 21.73
C ASN A 145 7.05 1.58 21.10
N LYS A 146 6.89 1.88 19.81
CA LYS A 146 7.82 2.72 19.08
C LYS A 146 7.08 3.53 18.04
N LEU A 147 7.39 4.83 18.01
CA LEU A 147 6.95 5.74 16.98
C LEU A 147 7.93 5.65 15.81
N ILE A 148 7.44 5.40 14.62
CA ILE A 148 8.26 5.23 13.42
C ILE A 148 7.75 6.18 12.35
N ALA A 149 8.61 7.09 11.90
CA ALA A 149 8.28 7.98 10.80
C ALA A 149 8.24 7.20 9.48
N PHE A 150 7.34 7.59 8.57
CA PHE A 150 7.25 6.90 7.28
C PHE A 150 8.56 6.94 6.50
N ASP A 151 9.33 8.02 6.60
CA ASP A 151 10.61 8.12 5.90
C ASP A 151 11.70 7.20 6.48
N GLU A 152 11.50 6.65 7.67
CA GLU A 152 12.40 5.66 8.27
C GLU A 152 12.09 4.23 7.82
N ILE A 153 10.94 4.03 7.17
CA ILE A 153 10.47 2.69 6.80
C ILE A 153 11.03 2.31 5.43
N LYS A 154 11.75 1.20 5.37
CA LYS A 154 12.15 0.58 4.13
C LYS A 154 11.02 -0.27 3.57
N LYS A 155 10.32 -1.02 4.43
CA LYS A 155 9.30 -1.97 4.04
C LYS A 155 8.39 -2.28 5.21
N ALA A 156 7.10 -2.35 4.98
CA ALA A 156 6.14 -2.75 5.98
C ALA A 156 5.19 -3.79 5.39
N LYS A 157 5.00 -4.89 6.09
CA LYS A 157 4.11 -5.98 5.67
C LYS A 157 3.22 -6.43 6.80
N LEU A 158 2.02 -6.89 6.45
CA LEU A 158 1.16 -7.58 7.39
C LEU A 158 1.77 -8.92 7.76
N VAL A 159 1.71 -9.24 9.05
CA VAL A 159 2.03 -10.58 9.53
C VAL A 159 0.75 -11.39 9.43
N VAL A 160 0.74 -12.35 8.52
CA VAL A 160 -0.41 -13.22 8.33
C VAL A 160 -0.20 -14.46 9.20
N GLU A 161 -1.07 -14.61 10.20
CA GLU A 161 -1.04 -15.77 11.07
C GLU A 161 -2.15 -16.72 10.64
N PHE A 162 -1.76 -17.96 10.31
CA PHE A 162 -2.71 -18.99 10.00
C PHE A 162 -3.11 -19.67 11.30
N ASN A 163 -4.37 -19.54 11.67
CA ASN A 163 -4.88 -20.22 12.83
C ASN A 163 -4.77 -21.73 12.65
N LYS A 164 -4.08 -22.36 13.57
CA LYS A 164 -4.10 -23.82 13.62
C LYS A 164 -5.43 -24.25 14.21
N ILE A 165 -6.15 -24.98 13.42
CA ILE A 165 -7.41 -25.58 13.86
C ILE A 165 -7.10 -26.95 14.46
#